data_943f5ed2c0dd015476957f77b1d434f7
#
_entry.id   943f5ed2c0dd015476957f77b1d434f7
#
_cell.length_a   1.000
_cell.length_b   1.000
_cell.length_c   1.000
_cell.angle_alpha   90.00
_cell.angle_beta   90.00
_cell.angle_gamma   90.00
#
_symmetry.space_group_name_H-M   'P 1'
#
loop_
_entity.id
_entity.type
_entity.pdbx_description
1 polymer ?
#
loop_
_entity_poly.entity_id
_entity_poly.type
_entity_poly.pdbx_seq_one_letter_code
_entity_poly.pdbx_strand_id
1 'polypeptide(L)'
;MKEYRFRYGDGEVVIPLDEGQVLGELHGNHVPAAASIPDTLRAALENPIGLPPLRQWTKPGERVALVVSDMSRFWMRQDKVIPPLVDYLRDECGIPEDHVTIIVANGTHDGGDEKELRTLVTDGVYDRVRVVNHDCLAKDLVYVGTTAHDTAVWINAQAPHADRVICLGACP
;
A
#
# COMPACT_ATOMS: atom_id res chain seq x y z
N MET A 1 -28.26 22.04 -24.13
CA MET A 1 -27.53 20.77 -23.78
C MET A 1 -26.07 21.11 -23.56
N LYS A 2 -25.48 20.63 -22.50
CA LYS A 2 -24.05 20.71 -22.18
C LYS A 2 -23.43 19.31 -22.38
N GLU A 3 -22.25 19.25 -22.97
CA GLU A 3 -21.54 17.97 -23.13
C GLU A 3 -20.72 17.65 -21.89
N TYR A 4 -20.90 16.43 -21.38
CA TYR A 4 -20.13 15.87 -20.26
C TYR A 4 -19.24 14.75 -20.81
N ARG A 5 -17.94 14.81 -20.47
CA ARG A 5 -16.94 13.84 -20.90
C ARG A 5 -16.57 12.94 -19.76
N PHE A 6 -16.68 11.64 -19.97
CA PHE A 6 -16.34 10.61 -19.01
C PHE A 6 -15.25 9.71 -19.59
N ARG A 7 -14.29 9.36 -18.76
CA ARG A 7 -13.31 8.33 -19.12
C ARG A 7 -14.01 6.99 -19.31
N TYR A 8 -13.70 6.28 -20.39
CA TYR A 8 -14.22 4.95 -20.68
C TYR A 8 -13.12 4.09 -21.34
N GLY A 9 -12.54 3.16 -20.59
CA GLY A 9 -11.35 2.43 -21.01
C GLY A 9 -10.19 3.36 -21.33
N ASP A 10 -9.62 3.22 -22.52
CA ASP A 10 -8.52 4.08 -23.01
C ASP A 10 -9.03 5.35 -23.74
N GLY A 11 -10.34 5.56 -23.78
CA GLY A 11 -10.97 6.67 -24.47
C GLY A 11 -11.90 7.49 -23.59
N GLU A 12 -12.77 8.26 -24.26
CA GLU A 12 -13.80 9.08 -23.63
C GLU A 12 -15.17 8.81 -24.25
N VAL A 13 -16.21 8.87 -23.42
CA VAL A 13 -17.61 8.94 -23.87
C VAL A 13 -18.12 10.35 -23.60
N VAL A 14 -18.74 10.96 -24.61
CA VAL A 14 -19.38 12.26 -24.50
C VAL A 14 -20.88 12.08 -24.41
N ILE A 15 -21.47 12.57 -23.34
CA ILE A 15 -22.93 12.48 -23.10
C ILE A 15 -23.48 13.90 -23.09
N PRO A 16 -24.36 14.26 -24.05
CA PRO A 16 -25.07 15.52 -24.03
C PRO A 16 -26.24 15.43 -23.02
N LEU A 17 -26.28 16.32 -22.04
CA LEU A 17 -27.35 16.41 -21.06
C LEU A 17 -27.99 17.80 -21.09
N ASP A 18 -29.29 17.86 -20.88
CA ASP A 18 -29.97 19.14 -20.66
C ASP A 18 -29.63 19.65 -19.25
N GLU A 19 -29.46 20.97 -19.11
CA GLU A 19 -29.10 21.59 -17.82
C GLU A 19 -30.09 21.23 -16.71
N GLY A 20 -31.38 21.05 -17.02
CA GLY A 20 -32.38 20.62 -16.05
C GLY A 20 -32.23 19.17 -15.56
N GLN A 21 -31.39 18.35 -16.21
CA GLN A 21 -31.10 16.97 -15.80
C GLN A 21 -29.88 16.87 -14.86
N VAL A 22 -29.14 17.97 -14.69
CA VAL A 22 -27.91 18.02 -13.87
C VAL A 22 -28.21 18.79 -12.59
N LEU A 23 -28.22 18.10 -11.46
CA LEU A 23 -28.45 18.73 -10.15
C LEU A 23 -27.22 19.51 -9.65
N GLY A 24 -26.02 19.16 -10.09
CA GLY A 24 -24.79 19.82 -9.72
C GLY A 24 -23.57 19.07 -10.21
N GLU A 25 -22.43 19.75 -10.23
CA GLU A 25 -21.11 19.19 -10.50
C GLU A 25 -20.30 19.22 -9.19
N LEU A 26 -19.86 18.05 -8.73
CA LEU A 26 -19.02 17.96 -7.54
C LEU A 26 -17.55 17.91 -7.97
N HIS A 27 -16.78 18.85 -7.46
CA HIS A 27 -15.33 18.89 -7.68
C HIS A 27 -14.62 18.72 -6.35
N GLY A 28 -13.57 17.90 -6.32
CA GLY A 28 -12.67 17.83 -5.16
C GLY A 28 -11.91 19.16 -4.99
N ASN A 29 -11.50 19.45 -3.77
CA ASN A 29 -10.61 20.57 -3.51
C ASN A 29 -9.28 20.35 -4.23
N HIS A 30 -8.73 21.41 -4.81
CA HIS A 30 -7.38 21.34 -5.40
C HIS A 30 -6.35 21.19 -4.29
N VAL A 31 -5.67 20.05 -4.27
CA VAL A 31 -4.52 19.81 -3.40
C VAL A 31 -3.27 19.76 -4.28
N PRO A 32 -2.27 20.63 -4.07
CA PRO A 32 -1.04 20.60 -4.84
C PRO A 32 -0.35 19.25 -4.65
N ALA A 33 0.22 18.71 -5.73
CA ALA A 33 1.05 17.51 -5.64
C ALA A 33 2.28 17.78 -4.77
N ALA A 34 2.70 16.79 -4.00
CA ALA A 34 3.97 16.87 -3.25
C ALA A 34 5.14 17.07 -4.23
N ALA A 35 6.05 17.98 -3.89
CA ALA A 35 7.22 18.26 -4.72
C ALA A 35 8.18 17.06 -4.78
N SER A 36 8.23 16.26 -3.72
CA SER A 36 9.11 15.09 -3.60
C SER A 36 8.41 14.01 -2.76
N ILE A 37 8.24 12.82 -3.34
CA ILE A 37 7.69 11.67 -2.61
C ILE A 37 8.63 11.23 -1.48
N PRO A 38 9.95 11.05 -1.70
CA PRO A 38 10.86 10.67 -0.62
C PRO A 38 10.87 11.65 0.55
N ASP A 39 10.86 12.97 0.29
CA ASP A 39 10.88 13.97 1.37
C ASP A 39 9.56 13.99 2.14
N THR A 40 8.43 13.85 1.43
CA THR A 40 7.11 13.76 2.06
C THR A 40 7.00 12.50 2.92
N LEU A 41 7.49 11.36 2.41
CA LEU A 41 7.53 10.11 3.16
C LEU A 41 8.41 10.28 4.42
N ARG A 42 9.64 10.79 4.25
CA ARG A 42 10.55 11.04 5.39
C ARG A 42 9.88 11.95 6.44
N ALA A 43 9.26 13.03 6.03
CA ALA A 43 8.56 13.94 6.94
C ALA A 43 7.44 13.23 7.72
N ALA A 44 6.67 12.34 7.07
CA ALA A 44 5.62 11.55 7.70
C ALA A 44 6.19 10.51 8.69
N LEU A 45 7.30 9.85 8.36
CA LEU A 45 7.97 8.87 9.22
C LEU A 45 8.64 9.49 10.43
N GLU A 46 9.13 10.75 10.30
CA GLU A 46 9.74 11.50 11.39
C GLU A 46 8.71 12.22 12.28
N ASN A 47 7.52 12.51 11.75
CA ASN A 47 6.45 13.20 12.47
C ASN A 47 5.12 12.45 12.36
N PRO A 48 5.03 11.19 12.81
CA PRO A 48 3.83 10.40 12.70
C PRO A 48 2.74 10.88 13.66
N ILE A 49 1.48 10.56 13.33
CA ILE A 49 0.34 10.86 14.20
C ILE A 49 0.22 9.78 15.28
N GLY A 50 0.30 10.18 16.55
CA GLY A 50 0.03 9.28 17.69
C GLY A 50 1.15 8.27 18.02
N LEU A 51 2.28 8.32 17.33
CA LEU A 51 3.44 7.45 17.56
C LEU A 51 4.74 8.29 17.59
N PRO A 52 5.83 7.78 18.18
CA PRO A 52 7.15 8.38 18.00
C PRO A 52 7.65 8.17 16.55
N PRO A 53 8.66 8.93 16.11
CA PRO A 53 9.33 8.70 14.83
C PRO A 53 9.63 7.22 14.58
N LEU A 54 9.49 6.75 13.34
CA LEU A 54 9.62 5.32 13.03
C LEU A 54 10.97 4.75 13.51
N ARG A 55 12.07 5.48 13.34
CA ARG A 55 13.41 5.10 13.84
C ARG A 55 13.52 4.99 15.35
N GLN A 56 12.58 5.56 16.12
CA GLN A 56 12.51 5.43 17.58
C GLN A 56 11.54 4.32 18.01
N TRP A 57 10.58 4.01 17.15
CA TRP A 57 9.60 2.95 17.39
C TRP A 57 10.15 1.57 17.04
N THR A 58 11.06 1.49 16.06
CA THR A 58 11.78 0.27 15.66
C THR A 58 13.11 0.14 16.40
N LYS A 59 13.67 -1.07 16.42
CA LYS A 59 15.01 -1.36 16.93
C LYS A 59 15.87 -1.98 15.83
N PRO A 60 17.19 -1.68 15.79
CA PRO A 60 18.08 -2.32 14.83
C PRO A 60 17.97 -3.84 14.86
N GLY A 61 17.90 -4.46 13.69
CA GLY A 61 17.82 -5.91 13.51
C GLY A 61 16.44 -6.54 13.73
N GLU A 62 15.41 -5.76 14.07
CA GLU A 62 14.02 -6.27 14.10
C GLU A 62 13.57 -6.78 12.72
N ARG A 63 12.62 -7.72 12.70
CA ARG A 63 11.96 -8.19 11.49
C ARG A 63 10.74 -7.33 11.21
N VAL A 64 10.61 -6.88 9.95
CA VAL A 64 9.52 -6.01 9.51
C VAL A 64 8.68 -6.71 8.45
N ALA A 65 7.37 -6.80 8.67
CA ALA A 65 6.40 -7.12 7.63
C ALA A 65 5.82 -5.81 7.08
N LEU A 66 6.11 -5.52 5.82
CA LEU A 66 5.54 -4.39 5.09
C LEU A 66 4.36 -4.91 4.27
N VAL A 67 3.15 -4.57 4.70
CA VAL A 67 1.91 -4.99 4.04
C VAL A 67 1.50 -3.94 3.02
N VAL A 68 1.38 -4.34 1.76
CA VAL A 68 1.08 -3.45 0.63
C VAL A 68 -0.15 -3.93 -0.13
N SER A 69 -0.84 -3.05 -0.83
CA SER A 69 -1.97 -3.44 -1.67
C SER A 69 -1.51 -4.16 -2.94
N ASP A 70 -2.39 -4.95 -3.53
CA ASP A 70 -2.15 -5.66 -4.80
C ASP A 70 -2.24 -4.74 -6.04
N MET A 71 -2.06 -5.32 -7.22
CA MET A 71 -2.10 -4.60 -8.51
C MET A 71 -3.43 -3.91 -8.78
N SER A 72 -4.54 -4.35 -8.21
CA SER A 72 -5.84 -3.69 -8.36
C SER A 72 -5.85 -2.26 -7.79
N ARG A 73 -4.88 -1.95 -6.93
CA ARG A 73 -4.66 -0.64 -6.29
C ARG A 73 -3.39 0.07 -6.80
N PHE A 74 -2.83 -0.34 -7.95
CA PHE A 74 -1.61 0.25 -8.50
C PHE A 74 -1.72 1.76 -8.78
N TRP A 75 -2.93 2.27 -8.96
CA TRP A 75 -3.20 3.72 -9.07
C TRP A 75 -2.68 4.53 -7.87
N MET A 76 -2.50 3.93 -6.69
CA MET A 76 -1.90 4.57 -5.51
C MET A 76 -0.40 4.85 -5.67
N ARG A 77 0.23 4.36 -6.73
CA ARG A 77 1.65 4.53 -7.04
C ARG A 77 2.58 4.14 -5.89
N GLN A 78 2.25 3.04 -5.23
CA GLN A 78 3.09 2.51 -4.15
C GLN A 78 4.49 2.09 -4.65
N ASP A 79 4.67 1.84 -5.96
CA ASP A 79 5.96 1.69 -6.63
C ASP A 79 6.92 2.88 -6.40
N LYS A 80 6.38 4.07 -6.09
CA LYS A 80 7.16 5.28 -5.77
C LYS A 80 7.45 5.45 -4.28
N VAL A 81 6.69 4.76 -3.43
CA VAL A 81 6.78 4.90 -1.96
C VAL A 81 7.57 3.75 -1.33
N ILE A 82 7.44 2.54 -1.87
CA ILE A 82 8.11 1.34 -1.33
C ILE A 82 9.64 1.47 -1.35
N PRO A 83 10.30 1.88 -2.45
CA PRO A 83 11.77 1.97 -2.47
C PRO A 83 12.33 2.92 -1.39
N PRO A 84 11.91 4.18 -1.28
CA PRO A 84 12.43 5.06 -0.24
C PRO A 84 12.02 4.63 1.18
N LEU A 85 10.93 3.86 1.37
CA LEU A 85 10.59 3.29 2.66
C LEU A 85 11.54 2.15 3.06
N VAL A 86 11.86 1.26 2.14
CA VAL A 86 12.84 0.18 2.37
C VAL A 86 14.22 0.76 2.66
N ASP A 87 14.65 1.78 1.91
CA ASP A 87 15.89 2.49 2.17
C ASP A 87 15.90 3.16 3.55
N TYR A 88 14.79 3.80 3.96
CA TYR A 88 14.67 4.39 5.29
C TYR A 88 14.75 3.34 6.41
N LEU A 89 14.11 2.18 6.24
CA LEU A 89 14.20 1.08 7.21
C LEU A 89 15.64 0.59 7.37
N ARG A 90 16.40 0.48 6.27
CA ARG A 90 17.80 0.09 6.29
C ARG A 90 18.68 1.17 6.94
N ASP A 91 18.60 2.39 6.44
CA ASP A 91 19.58 3.45 6.72
C ASP A 91 19.32 4.18 8.04
N GLU A 92 18.04 4.40 8.39
CA GLU A 92 17.66 5.17 9.57
C GLU A 92 17.19 4.30 10.76
N CYS A 93 16.61 3.11 10.44
CA CYS A 93 16.12 2.20 11.49
C CYS A 93 17.11 1.07 11.78
N GLY A 94 18.11 0.84 10.96
CA GLY A 94 19.08 -0.25 11.11
C GLY A 94 18.46 -1.63 10.88
N ILE A 95 17.44 -1.73 10.03
CA ILE A 95 16.75 -2.97 9.67
C ILE A 95 17.44 -3.57 8.43
N PRO A 96 18.11 -4.73 8.51
CA PRO A 96 18.69 -5.38 7.34
C PRO A 96 17.62 -5.73 6.30
N GLU A 97 17.96 -5.67 5.02
CA GLU A 97 17.01 -5.93 3.93
C GLU A 97 16.45 -7.35 3.95
N ASP A 98 17.23 -8.33 4.36
CA ASP A 98 16.81 -9.74 4.56
C ASP A 98 15.89 -9.93 5.78
N HIS A 99 15.73 -8.91 6.62
CA HIS A 99 14.76 -8.85 7.69
C HIS A 99 13.43 -8.17 7.28
N VAL A 100 13.35 -7.63 6.07
CA VAL A 100 12.12 -7.04 5.53
C VAL A 100 11.40 -8.07 4.67
N THR A 101 10.13 -8.32 4.95
CA THR A 101 9.24 -9.09 4.08
C THR A 101 8.08 -8.22 3.62
N ILE A 102 7.93 -8.04 2.32
CA ILE A 102 6.78 -7.38 1.73
C ILE A 102 5.68 -8.41 1.52
N ILE A 103 4.52 -8.17 2.10
CA ILE A 103 3.32 -9.01 1.95
C ILE A 103 2.34 -8.25 1.06
N VAL A 104 2.07 -8.78 -0.13
CA VAL A 104 1.03 -8.25 -1.00
C VAL A 104 -0.32 -8.74 -0.51
N ALA A 105 -1.16 -7.83 -0.04
CA ALA A 105 -2.45 -8.10 0.59
C ALA A 105 -3.55 -8.31 -0.48
N ASN A 106 -3.49 -9.42 -1.18
CA ASN A 106 -4.41 -9.77 -2.27
C ASN A 106 -5.87 -9.96 -1.80
N GLY A 107 -6.10 -10.17 -0.50
CA GLY A 107 -7.43 -10.54 0.01
C GLY A 107 -7.87 -11.88 -0.58
N THR A 108 -8.98 -11.87 -1.32
CA THR A 108 -9.50 -13.04 -2.07
C THR A 108 -9.15 -13.03 -3.56
N HIS A 109 -8.31 -12.08 -4.00
CA HIS A 109 -7.81 -12.05 -5.37
C HIS A 109 -6.72 -13.11 -5.56
N ASP A 110 -6.54 -13.56 -6.80
CA ASP A 110 -5.39 -14.37 -7.17
C ASP A 110 -4.09 -13.59 -6.94
N GLY A 111 -3.05 -14.29 -6.55
CA GLY A 111 -1.73 -13.68 -6.36
C GLY A 111 -1.13 -13.24 -7.69
N GLY A 112 -0.42 -12.11 -7.66
CA GLY A 112 0.32 -11.61 -8.81
C GLY A 112 1.50 -12.54 -9.19
N ASP A 113 1.80 -12.62 -10.47
CA ASP A 113 3.00 -13.28 -10.97
C ASP A 113 4.28 -12.46 -10.65
N GLU A 114 5.45 -12.99 -10.94
CA GLU A 114 6.72 -12.30 -10.68
C GLU A 114 6.80 -10.93 -11.37
N LYS A 115 6.28 -10.81 -12.60
CA LYS A 115 6.28 -9.56 -13.36
C LYS A 115 5.41 -8.49 -12.67
N GLU A 116 4.25 -8.90 -12.20
CA GLU A 116 3.35 -8.02 -11.45
C GLU A 116 3.97 -7.58 -10.12
N LEU A 117 4.57 -8.51 -9.37
CA LEU A 117 5.26 -8.21 -8.13
C LEU A 117 6.42 -7.23 -8.36
N ARG A 118 7.24 -7.45 -9.39
CA ARG A 118 8.33 -6.54 -9.79
C ARG A 118 7.80 -5.16 -10.20
N THR A 119 6.67 -5.10 -10.89
CA THR A 119 6.03 -3.83 -11.23
C THR A 119 5.55 -3.10 -9.98
N LEU A 120 5.00 -3.84 -9.02
CA LEU A 120 4.40 -3.29 -7.80
C LEU A 120 5.44 -2.70 -6.84
N VAL A 121 6.55 -3.40 -6.63
CA VAL A 121 7.57 -3.00 -5.66
C VAL A 121 8.83 -2.42 -6.30
N THR A 122 8.97 -2.47 -7.62
CA THR A 122 10.14 -2.22 -8.47
C THR A 122 11.15 -3.37 -8.47
N ASP A 123 11.89 -3.53 -9.58
CA ASP A 123 12.95 -4.54 -9.69
C ASP A 123 14.00 -4.40 -8.58
N GLY A 124 14.44 -3.16 -8.34
CA GLY A 124 15.48 -2.87 -7.36
C GLY A 124 15.09 -3.23 -5.92
N VAL A 125 13.81 -3.22 -5.57
CA VAL A 125 13.33 -3.69 -4.25
C VAL A 125 13.12 -5.19 -4.28
N TYR A 126 12.52 -5.75 -5.35
CA TYR A 126 12.25 -7.18 -5.48
C TYR A 126 13.52 -8.04 -5.35
N ASP A 127 14.66 -7.54 -5.86
CA ASP A 127 15.94 -8.25 -5.80
C ASP A 127 16.64 -8.14 -4.43
N ARG A 128 16.18 -7.25 -3.53
CA ARG A 128 16.81 -7.01 -2.22
C ARG A 128 16.02 -7.55 -1.04
N VAL A 129 14.69 -7.59 -1.13
CA VAL A 129 13.82 -8.01 -0.04
C VAL A 129 12.90 -9.13 -0.46
N ARG A 130 12.46 -9.92 0.50
CA ARG A 130 11.50 -10.99 0.24
C ARG A 130 10.12 -10.39 -0.06
N VAL A 131 9.52 -10.76 -1.20
CA VAL A 131 8.16 -10.37 -1.59
C VAL A 131 7.29 -11.62 -1.69
N VAL A 132 6.14 -11.61 -1.04
CA VAL A 132 5.20 -12.75 -1.01
C VAL A 132 3.77 -12.28 -1.26
N ASN A 133 3.01 -13.06 -2.00
CA ASN A 133 1.55 -12.91 -2.08
C ASN A 133 0.89 -13.44 -0.80
N HIS A 134 -0.17 -12.78 -0.36
CA HIS A 134 -1.13 -13.41 0.55
C HIS A 134 -2.01 -14.37 -0.23
N ASP A 135 -2.16 -15.59 0.28
CA ASP A 135 -3.13 -16.57 -0.21
C ASP A 135 -4.16 -16.82 0.91
N CYS A 136 -5.41 -16.45 0.67
CA CYS A 136 -6.49 -16.62 1.64
C CYS A 136 -6.89 -18.08 1.86
N LEU A 137 -6.45 -19.01 1.00
CA LEU A 137 -6.67 -20.45 1.09
C LEU A 137 -5.44 -21.21 1.63
N ALA A 138 -4.37 -20.49 1.98
CA ALA A 138 -3.16 -21.10 2.51
C ALA A 138 -3.45 -21.85 3.83
N LYS A 139 -2.77 -22.98 4.01
CA LYS A 139 -2.97 -23.84 5.19
C LYS A 139 -2.21 -23.36 6.42
N ASP A 140 -1.29 -22.43 6.25
CA ASP A 140 -0.41 -21.87 7.28
C ASP A 140 -0.87 -20.50 7.78
N LEU A 141 -2.12 -20.09 7.46
CA LEU A 141 -2.69 -18.88 8.04
C LEU A 141 -2.73 -18.98 9.57
N VAL A 142 -2.41 -17.88 10.23
CA VAL A 142 -2.37 -17.80 11.69
C VAL A 142 -3.63 -17.14 12.21
N TYR A 143 -4.32 -17.81 13.13
CA TYR A 143 -5.43 -17.24 13.87
C TYR A 143 -4.91 -16.22 14.89
N VAL A 144 -5.40 -14.99 14.83
CA VAL A 144 -4.97 -13.90 15.72
C VAL A 144 -6.07 -13.41 16.66
N GLY A 145 -7.27 -13.94 16.52
CA GLY A 145 -8.39 -13.62 17.42
C GLY A 145 -9.74 -13.58 16.74
N THR A 146 -10.76 -13.24 17.49
CA THR A 146 -12.13 -13.04 17.01
C THR A 146 -12.56 -11.62 17.33
N THR A 147 -13.19 -10.96 16.38
CA THR A 147 -13.71 -9.59 16.57
C THR A 147 -14.92 -9.57 17.49
N ALA A 148 -15.34 -8.37 17.94
CA ALA A 148 -16.55 -8.18 18.72
C ALA A 148 -17.86 -8.57 17.96
N HIS A 149 -17.76 -8.83 16.66
CA HIS A 149 -18.86 -9.31 15.82
C HIS A 149 -18.72 -10.79 15.43
N ASP A 150 -18.01 -11.58 16.25
CA ASP A 150 -17.78 -13.02 16.08
C ASP A 150 -17.10 -13.42 14.76
N THR A 151 -16.33 -12.51 14.16
CA THR A 151 -15.54 -12.82 12.96
C THR A 151 -14.17 -13.35 13.37
N ALA A 152 -13.85 -14.61 13.04
CA ALA A 152 -12.53 -15.18 13.23
C ALA A 152 -11.54 -14.54 12.25
N VAL A 153 -10.40 -14.07 12.77
CA VAL A 153 -9.37 -13.36 11.99
C VAL A 153 -8.18 -14.28 11.77
N TRP A 154 -7.90 -14.60 10.53
CA TRP A 154 -6.76 -15.39 10.07
C TRP A 154 -5.92 -14.54 9.14
N ILE A 155 -4.63 -14.47 9.39
CA ILE A 155 -3.72 -13.62 8.60
C ILE A 155 -2.53 -14.41 8.07
N ASN A 156 -1.84 -13.84 7.09
CA ASN A 156 -0.60 -14.40 6.54
C ASN A 156 0.42 -14.65 7.66
N ALA A 157 1.03 -15.84 7.69
CA ALA A 157 1.95 -16.25 8.71
C ALA A 157 3.19 -15.34 8.89
N GLN A 158 3.58 -14.61 7.84
CA GLN A 158 4.74 -13.71 7.92
C GLN A 158 4.47 -12.50 8.83
N ALA A 159 3.21 -12.02 8.92
CA ALA A 159 2.88 -10.84 9.71
C ALA A 159 3.04 -11.07 11.23
N PRO A 160 2.48 -12.14 11.86
CA PRO A 160 2.66 -12.37 13.29
C PRO A 160 4.07 -12.85 13.69
N HIS A 161 4.90 -13.24 12.72
CA HIS A 161 6.31 -13.59 12.96
C HIS A 161 7.26 -12.39 12.84
N ALA A 162 6.76 -11.22 12.45
CA ALA A 162 7.51 -9.98 12.42
C ALA A 162 7.43 -9.25 13.78
N ASP A 163 8.50 -8.55 14.14
CA ASP A 163 8.52 -7.69 15.33
C ASP A 163 7.69 -6.42 15.09
N ARG A 164 7.60 -5.98 13.83
CA ARG A 164 6.82 -4.82 13.39
C ARG A 164 6.02 -5.13 12.13
N VAL A 165 4.80 -4.63 12.11
CA VAL A 165 3.94 -4.64 10.91
C VAL A 165 3.68 -3.20 10.50
N ILE A 166 4.01 -2.87 9.27
CA ILE A 166 3.78 -1.55 8.66
C ILE A 166 2.84 -1.76 7.48
N CYS A 167 1.71 -1.06 7.49
CA CYS A 167 0.74 -1.12 6.39
C CYS A 167 0.89 0.12 5.51
N LEU A 168 1.07 -0.09 4.21
CA LEU A 168 1.07 0.93 3.18
C LEU A 168 -0.21 0.82 2.36
N GLY A 169 -1.06 1.83 2.47
CA GLY A 169 -2.33 1.88 1.76
C GLY A 169 -2.79 3.32 1.52
N ALA A 170 -3.85 3.49 0.75
CA ALA A 170 -4.52 4.77 0.59
C ALA A 170 -5.65 4.89 1.61
N CYS A 171 -5.86 6.14 2.05
CA CYS A 171 -7.09 6.54 2.75
C CYS A 171 -7.96 7.26 1.69
N PRO A 172 -9.09 6.67 1.25
CA PRO A 172 -9.97 7.26 0.23
C PRO A 172 -10.74 8.47 0.77
#